data_8a7f98aa50b177931d360f9a184dd5e8
#
_entry.id   8a7f98aa50b177931d360f9a184dd5e8
#
_cell.length_a   1.000
_cell.length_b   1.000
_cell.length_c   1.000
_cell.angle_alpha   90.00
_cell.angle_beta   90.00
_cell.angle_gamma   90.00
#
_symmetry.space_group_name_H-M   'P 1'
#
loop_
_entity.id
_entity.type
_entity.pdbx_description
1 polymer ?
#
loop_
_entity_poly.entity_id
_entity_poly.type
_entity_poly.pdbx_seq_one_letter_code
_entity_poly.pdbx_strand_id
1 'polypeptide(L)'
;MLKELRGSDVIIECLLEQGVDTVFGYPGGAVLNIYDSLYKYSDKIHHVITAHEQAACHAADGYSRTTGRTGVVIATSGPGATNLVTGIATAYMDSIPMVAITGNVTRDLLGLDSFQEVDICGITMPITKHNYIVKDPAELADIIREAFYIANEGRKGPVLIDIPKDITGALMVYEKKEPKKVVNHNPEGINEEIAAAAELIKNAEKPFIYAGGGVVSADATEEMAEFVRKVDAPVSLSLMGQCALDNTKDCYIGMLGMHGTKTAAMTLSECDLMIVLGSRFSDRVLCNAKTFAKDKKIIHIDIDPAEIGKNIDVYSHVTGDVKYILAKLCELLPDMKHEAWMNTVMDWKKQYALRMVPIESEDEVLPQDVIEELDRLTDGKAIIATEVGQHQMWAAQYYNCLLYTTDAADE
;
A
#
# COMPACT_ATOMS: atom_id res chain seq x y z
N MET A 1 17.59 -27.85 12.08
CA MET A 1 18.54 -28.91 11.64
C MET A 1 19.43 -28.28 10.59
N LEU A 2 20.75 -28.29 10.83
CA LEU A 2 21.73 -27.73 9.89
C LEU A 2 21.78 -28.57 8.61
N LYS A 3 21.79 -27.91 7.46
CA LYS A 3 21.94 -28.52 6.13
C LYS A 3 23.04 -27.78 5.36
N GLU A 4 23.78 -28.48 4.54
CA GLU A 4 24.65 -27.82 3.55
C GLU A 4 23.89 -27.69 2.23
N LEU A 5 23.70 -26.46 1.77
CA LEU A 5 22.91 -26.12 0.58
C LEU A 5 23.68 -25.15 -0.31
N ARG A 6 23.34 -25.13 -1.59
CA ARG A 6 23.78 -24.04 -2.48
C ARG A 6 23.07 -22.74 -2.12
N GLY A 7 23.71 -21.60 -2.33
CA GLY A 7 23.11 -20.29 -2.08
C GLY A 7 21.76 -20.10 -2.79
N SER A 8 21.61 -20.60 -4.00
CA SER A 8 20.34 -20.57 -4.71
C SER A 8 19.24 -21.39 -4.02
N ASP A 9 19.55 -22.55 -3.44
CA ASP A 9 18.62 -23.33 -2.64
C ASP A 9 18.28 -22.62 -1.32
N VAL A 10 19.28 -21.95 -0.70
CA VAL A 10 19.08 -21.15 0.53
C VAL A 10 18.11 -20.00 0.27
N ILE A 11 18.19 -19.33 -0.89
CA ILE A 11 17.23 -18.29 -1.28
C ILE A 11 15.81 -18.86 -1.25
N ILE A 12 15.57 -19.99 -1.91
CA ILE A 12 14.23 -20.59 -1.98
C ILE A 12 13.74 -21.06 -0.60
N GLU A 13 14.61 -21.71 0.19
CA GLU A 13 14.24 -22.11 1.55
C GLU A 13 13.88 -20.90 2.43
N CYS A 14 14.61 -19.78 2.32
CA CYS A 14 14.27 -18.53 3.02
C CYS A 14 12.94 -17.93 2.55
N LEU A 15 12.66 -17.96 1.25
CA LEU A 15 11.35 -17.52 0.73
C LEU A 15 10.21 -18.37 1.31
N LEU A 16 10.39 -19.69 1.35
CA LEU A 16 9.43 -20.62 1.97
C LEU A 16 9.26 -20.39 3.48
N GLU A 17 10.36 -20.06 4.20
CA GLU A 17 10.27 -19.63 5.62
C GLU A 17 9.34 -18.45 5.80
N GLN A 18 9.41 -17.45 4.87
CA GLN A 18 8.61 -16.24 4.90
C GLN A 18 7.17 -16.44 4.39
N GLY A 19 6.79 -17.67 4.06
CA GLY A 19 5.45 -18.02 3.57
C GLY A 19 5.21 -17.61 2.12
N VAL A 20 6.26 -17.40 1.34
CA VAL A 20 6.15 -17.11 -0.09
C VAL A 20 5.77 -18.38 -0.84
N ASP A 21 4.66 -18.35 -1.55
CA ASP A 21 4.17 -19.41 -2.41
C ASP A 21 4.25 -19.06 -3.90
N THR A 22 4.42 -17.78 -4.22
CA THR A 22 4.45 -17.27 -5.59
C THR A 22 5.55 -16.22 -5.74
N VAL A 23 6.33 -16.34 -6.82
CA VAL A 23 7.35 -15.36 -7.22
C VAL A 23 7.17 -14.99 -8.69
N PHE A 24 7.49 -13.75 -9.03
CA PHE A 24 7.39 -13.20 -10.37
C PHE A 24 8.79 -12.92 -10.92
N GLY A 25 8.98 -13.02 -12.23
CA GLY A 25 10.28 -12.68 -12.76
C GLY A 25 10.51 -13.10 -14.20
N TYR A 26 11.73 -12.82 -14.67
CA TYR A 26 12.23 -13.21 -15.97
C TYR A 26 13.67 -13.74 -15.85
N PRO A 27 13.99 -14.91 -16.45
CA PRO A 27 15.30 -15.53 -16.34
C PRO A 27 16.38 -14.74 -17.09
N GLY A 28 17.62 -14.83 -16.59
CA GLY A 28 18.79 -14.24 -17.22
C GLY A 28 20.08 -14.77 -16.62
N GLY A 29 21.20 -14.43 -17.23
CA GLY A 29 22.51 -15.05 -16.99
C GLY A 29 22.97 -15.04 -15.52
N ALA A 30 22.72 -13.96 -14.78
CA ALA A 30 23.18 -13.83 -13.40
C ALA A 30 22.30 -14.62 -12.41
N VAL A 31 21.04 -14.93 -12.75
CA VAL A 31 20.09 -15.62 -11.88
C VAL A 31 19.80 -17.07 -12.24
N LEU A 32 20.54 -17.66 -13.19
CA LEU A 32 20.33 -19.04 -13.65
C LEU A 32 20.30 -20.04 -12.50
N ASN A 33 21.19 -19.92 -11.51
CA ASN A 33 21.20 -20.81 -10.36
C ASN A 33 19.92 -20.70 -9.53
N ILE A 34 19.35 -19.50 -9.40
CA ILE A 34 18.09 -19.28 -8.68
C ILE A 34 16.94 -19.92 -9.45
N TYR A 35 16.90 -19.78 -10.79
CA TYR A 35 15.88 -20.42 -11.63
C TYR A 35 15.97 -21.94 -11.65
N ASP A 36 17.18 -22.49 -11.58
CA ASP A 36 17.41 -23.94 -11.39
C ASP A 36 16.80 -24.42 -10.07
N SER A 37 17.01 -23.66 -9.00
CA SER A 37 16.41 -23.95 -7.69
C SER A 37 14.90 -23.76 -7.71
N LEU A 38 14.34 -22.73 -8.37
CA LEU A 38 12.88 -22.58 -8.54
C LEU A 38 12.27 -23.77 -9.25
N TYR A 39 12.93 -24.31 -10.28
CA TYR A 39 12.47 -25.53 -10.94
C TYR A 39 12.52 -26.74 -9.99
N LYS A 40 13.59 -26.89 -9.21
CA LYS A 40 13.71 -27.97 -8.22
C LYS A 40 12.64 -27.92 -7.12
N TYR A 41 12.18 -26.74 -6.74
CA TYR A 41 11.16 -26.51 -5.71
C TYR A 41 9.77 -26.18 -6.29
N SER A 42 9.51 -26.49 -7.56
CA SER A 42 8.26 -26.14 -8.25
C SER A 42 7.00 -26.79 -7.66
N ASP A 43 7.15 -27.78 -6.79
CA ASP A 43 6.05 -28.37 -5.99
C ASP A 43 5.65 -27.51 -4.77
N LYS A 44 6.45 -26.50 -4.41
CA LYS A 44 6.26 -25.67 -3.20
C LYS A 44 6.11 -24.18 -3.49
N ILE A 45 6.72 -23.70 -4.56
CA ILE A 45 6.70 -22.29 -4.95
C ILE A 45 6.37 -22.16 -6.43
N HIS A 46 5.38 -21.36 -6.71
CA HIS A 46 4.94 -21.08 -8.08
C HIS A 46 5.74 -19.93 -8.68
N HIS A 47 6.31 -20.12 -9.86
CA HIS A 47 6.97 -19.05 -10.59
C HIS A 47 6.09 -18.57 -11.74
N VAL A 48 5.77 -17.28 -11.74
CA VAL A 48 5.06 -16.61 -12.84
C VAL A 48 6.08 -15.88 -13.72
N ILE A 49 6.27 -16.43 -14.93
CA ILE A 49 7.14 -15.81 -15.93
C ILE A 49 6.38 -14.69 -16.65
N THR A 50 7.05 -13.55 -16.84
CA THR A 50 6.54 -12.42 -17.63
C THR A 50 7.41 -12.21 -18.86
N ALA A 51 6.94 -11.43 -19.83
CA ALA A 51 7.75 -11.07 -21.01
C ALA A 51 8.70 -9.89 -20.75
N HIS A 52 8.53 -9.18 -19.61
CA HIS A 52 9.33 -8.01 -19.22
C HIS A 52 9.39 -7.91 -17.69
N GLU A 53 10.54 -7.52 -17.15
CA GLU A 53 10.76 -7.47 -15.69
C GLU A 53 9.90 -6.40 -15.01
N GLN A 54 9.59 -5.29 -15.68
CA GLN A 54 8.64 -4.30 -15.17
C GLN A 54 7.27 -4.92 -14.91
N ALA A 55 6.77 -5.72 -15.85
CA ALA A 55 5.49 -6.43 -15.66
C ALA A 55 5.55 -7.43 -14.50
N ALA A 56 6.71 -8.11 -14.29
CA ALA A 56 6.90 -8.97 -13.13
C ALA A 56 6.83 -8.19 -11.81
N CYS A 57 7.43 -6.99 -11.79
CA CYS A 57 7.43 -6.13 -10.62
C CYS A 57 6.01 -5.63 -10.28
N HIS A 58 5.26 -5.18 -11.28
CA HIS A 58 3.86 -4.79 -11.09
C HIS A 58 2.96 -5.97 -10.71
N ALA A 59 3.22 -7.17 -11.23
CA ALA A 59 2.51 -8.37 -10.79
C ALA A 59 2.78 -8.72 -9.33
N ALA A 60 4.04 -8.57 -8.86
CA ALA A 60 4.40 -8.73 -7.45
C ALA A 60 3.74 -7.68 -6.56
N ASP A 61 3.64 -6.43 -7.02
CA ASP A 61 2.93 -5.34 -6.36
C ASP A 61 1.43 -5.65 -6.24
N GLY A 62 0.77 -6.00 -7.35
CA GLY A 62 -0.64 -6.40 -7.36
C GLY A 62 -0.93 -7.61 -6.46
N TYR A 63 -0.04 -8.61 -6.46
CA TYR A 63 -0.12 -9.75 -5.55
C TYR A 63 -0.07 -9.32 -4.07
N SER A 64 0.85 -8.40 -3.74
CA SER A 64 0.96 -7.88 -2.38
C SER A 64 -0.31 -7.14 -1.94
N ARG A 65 -0.86 -6.28 -2.80
CA ARG A 65 -2.11 -5.53 -2.53
C ARG A 65 -3.30 -6.45 -2.28
N THR A 66 -3.44 -7.50 -3.09
CA THR A 66 -4.62 -8.38 -3.05
C THR A 66 -4.56 -9.45 -1.97
N THR A 67 -3.35 -9.88 -1.60
CA THR A 67 -3.16 -10.95 -0.61
C THR A 67 -2.74 -10.48 0.77
N GLY A 68 -2.28 -9.23 0.89
CA GLY A 68 -1.66 -8.71 2.12
C GLY A 68 -0.27 -9.29 2.41
N ARG A 69 0.29 -10.13 1.51
CA ARG A 69 1.61 -10.75 1.66
C ARG A 69 2.68 -9.93 0.96
N THR A 70 3.93 -10.13 1.32
CA THR A 70 5.06 -9.48 0.64
C THR A 70 5.21 -10.04 -0.77
N GLY A 71 5.15 -9.18 -1.78
CA GLY A 71 5.42 -9.54 -3.17
C GLY A 71 6.90 -9.83 -3.39
N VAL A 72 7.22 -10.81 -4.24
CA VAL A 72 8.62 -11.16 -4.56
C VAL A 72 8.84 -11.14 -6.06
N VAL A 73 9.83 -10.37 -6.50
CA VAL A 73 10.25 -10.31 -7.91
C VAL A 73 11.73 -10.67 -8.04
N ILE A 74 12.07 -11.43 -9.09
CA ILE A 74 13.44 -11.89 -9.37
C ILE A 74 13.83 -11.47 -10.79
N ALA A 75 14.94 -10.74 -10.92
CA ALA A 75 15.46 -10.28 -12.21
C ALA A 75 16.98 -10.46 -12.30
N THR A 76 17.46 -10.57 -13.53
CA THR A 76 18.91 -10.63 -13.79
C THR A 76 19.59 -9.27 -13.62
N SER A 77 20.91 -9.25 -13.69
CA SER A 77 21.74 -8.05 -13.62
C SER A 77 21.50 -7.06 -14.79
N GLY A 78 22.03 -5.87 -14.66
CA GLY A 78 22.05 -4.85 -15.71
C GLY A 78 20.63 -4.46 -16.16
N PRO A 79 20.28 -4.64 -17.44
CA PRO A 79 18.99 -4.23 -17.98
C PRO A 79 17.79 -4.92 -17.28
N GLY A 80 17.93 -6.16 -16.81
CA GLY A 80 16.87 -6.84 -16.06
C GLY A 80 16.60 -6.17 -14.72
N ALA A 81 17.65 -5.82 -14.00
CA ALA A 81 17.54 -5.10 -12.73
C ALA A 81 16.97 -3.68 -12.92
N THR A 82 17.45 -2.93 -13.92
CA THR A 82 16.95 -1.57 -14.20
C THR A 82 15.50 -1.54 -14.67
N ASN A 83 15.00 -2.60 -15.31
CA ASN A 83 13.60 -2.72 -15.68
C ASN A 83 12.65 -2.86 -14.47
N LEU A 84 13.15 -3.15 -13.26
CA LEU A 84 12.34 -3.18 -12.03
C LEU A 84 12.07 -1.78 -11.45
N VAL A 85 12.84 -0.76 -11.85
CA VAL A 85 12.86 0.56 -11.20
C VAL A 85 11.47 1.19 -11.11
N THR A 86 10.70 1.19 -12.19
CA THR A 86 9.34 1.75 -12.21
C THR A 86 8.44 1.03 -11.20
N GLY A 87 8.41 -0.31 -11.22
CA GLY A 87 7.56 -1.07 -10.30
C GLY A 87 7.99 -0.95 -8.84
N ILE A 88 9.31 -0.85 -8.56
CA ILE A 88 9.81 -0.58 -7.20
C ILE A 88 9.39 0.82 -6.74
N ALA A 89 9.48 1.84 -7.62
CA ALA A 89 9.06 3.20 -7.29
C ALA A 89 7.55 3.25 -7.00
N THR A 90 6.73 2.55 -7.77
CA THR A 90 5.29 2.39 -7.54
C THR A 90 5.01 1.80 -6.15
N ALA A 91 5.63 0.67 -5.84
CA ALA A 91 5.48 0.02 -4.53
C ALA A 91 5.93 0.92 -3.37
N TYR A 92 7.01 1.69 -3.57
CA TYR A 92 7.50 2.66 -2.57
C TYR A 92 6.52 3.80 -2.33
N MET A 93 6.00 4.38 -3.41
CA MET A 93 5.06 5.50 -3.32
C MET A 93 3.77 5.10 -2.60
N ASP A 94 3.28 3.87 -2.81
CA ASP A 94 2.05 3.38 -2.19
C ASP A 94 2.26 2.56 -0.91
N SER A 95 3.52 2.47 -0.46
CA SER A 95 3.84 1.76 0.78
C SER A 95 3.49 0.27 0.72
N ILE A 96 3.77 -0.38 -0.42
CA ILE A 96 3.50 -1.81 -0.66
C ILE A 96 4.74 -2.65 -0.30
N PRO A 97 4.62 -3.66 0.57
CA PRO A 97 5.75 -4.50 0.94
C PRO A 97 6.15 -5.41 -0.24
N MET A 98 7.41 -5.27 -0.67
CA MET A 98 7.99 -6.04 -1.76
C MET A 98 9.44 -6.39 -1.46
N VAL A 99 9.90 -7.57 -1.86
CA VAL A 99 11.31 -7.94 -1.90
C VAL A 99 11.72 -8.18 -3.35
N ALA A 100 12.57 -7.29 -3.87
CA ALA A 100 13.16 -7.40 -5.19
C ALA A 100 14.53 -8.08 -5.08
N ILE A 101 14.70 -9.21 -5.74
CA ILE A 101 15.96 -9.97 -5.79
C ILE A 101 16.58 -9.78 -7.16
N THR A 102 17.73 -9.13 -7.23
CA THR A 102 18.50 -8.98 -8.46
C THR A 102 19.74 -9.86 -8.44
N GLY A 103 20.09 -10.40 -9.60
CA GLY A 103 21.39 -11.01 -9.76
C GLY A 103 22.43 -9.95 -10.11
N ASN A 104 23.72 -10.24 -9.81
CA ASN A 104 24.84 -9.41 -10.25
C ASN A 104 25.96 -10.28 -10.81
N VAL A 105 27.00 -9.64 -11.36
CA VAL A 105 28.26 -10.29 -11.72
C VAL A 105 28.88 -10.94 -10.48
N THR A 106 29.93 -11.74 -10.65
CA THR A 106 30.65 -12.34 -9.52
C THR A 106 31.36 -11.26 -8.70
N ARG A 107 31.58 -11.50 -7.39
CA ARG A 107 32.16 -10.50 -6.47
C ARG A 107 33.51 -9.93 -6.91
N ASP A 108 34.32 -10.70 -7.62
CA ASP A 108 35.62 -10.29 -8.18
C ASP A 108 35.50 -9.34 -9.38
N LEU A 109 34.32 -9.28 -9.98
CA LEU A 109 34.02 -8.40 -11.12
C LEU A 109 33.22 -7.15 -10.73
N LEU A 110 32.77 -7.02 -9.49
CA LEU A 110 32.00 -5.87 -9.03
C LEU A 110 32.84 -4.57 -9.11
N GLY A 111 32.29 -3.53 -9.76
CA GLY A 111 32.94 -2.23 -9.93
C GLY A 111 33.99 -2.20 -11.04
N LEU A 112 33.99 -3.18 -11.95
CA LEU A 112 34.93 -3.27 -13.06
C LEU A 112 34.27 -3.02 -14.45
N ASP A 113 33.09 -2.41 -14.48
CA ASP A 113 32.31 -2.17 -15.70
C ASP A 113 32.07 -3.45 -16.53
N SER A 114 31.78 -4.54 -15.83
CA SER A 114 31.59 -5.85 -16.43
C SER A 114 30.30 -5.92 -17.26
N PHE A 115 30.19 -6.93 -18.14
CA PHE A 115 29.00 -7.11 -18.96
C PHE A 115 27.72 -7.21 -18.12
N GLN A 116 26.75 -6.35 -18.41
CA GLN A 116 25.48 -6.23 -17.68
C GLN A 116 25.65 -5.96 -16.18
N GLU A 117 26.71 -5.30 -15.78
CA GLU A 117 26.88 -4.75 -14.46
C GLU A 117 26.19 -3.38 -14.35
N VAL A 118 25.51 -3.11 -13.25
CA VAL A 118 24.92 -1.81 -12.91
C VAL A 118 24.85 -1.69 -11.40
N ASP A 119 25.09 -0.51 -10.86
CA ASP A 119 24.84 -0.23 -9.43
C ASP A 119 23.35 -0.05 -9.18
N ILE A 120 22.64 -1.16 -9.13
CA ILE A 120 21.20 -1.15 -8.91
C ILE A 120 20.84 -0.67 -7.49
N CYS A 121 21.70 -0.89 -6.51
CA CYS A 121 21.51 -0.37 -5.16
C CYS A 121 21.54 1.15 -5.13
N GLY A 122 22.52 1.77 -5.82
CA GLY A 122 22.58 3.22 -5.97
C GLY A 122 21.38 3.80 -6.72
N ILE A 123 20.93 3.14 -7.78
CA ILE A 123 19.75 3.57 -8.57
C ILE A 123 18.46 3.49 -7.74
N THR A 124 18.29 2.45 -6.95
CA THR A 124 17.04 2.22 -6.19
C THR A 124 17.03 2.78 -4.78
N MET A 125 18.15 3.33 -4.32
CA MET A 125 18.28 3.91 -2.96
C MET A 125 17.14 4.88 -2.59
N PRO A 126 16.72 5.83 -3.44
CA PRO A 126 15.66 6.78 -3.11
C PRO A 126 14.24 6.20 -3.17
N ILE A 127 14.07 5.00 -3.69
CA ILE A 127 12.76 4.35 -3.92
C ILE A 127 12.62 3.02 -3.20
N THR A 128 13.47 2.74 -2.21
CA THR A 128 13.40 1.54 -1.36
C THR A 128 13.55 1.92 0.10
N LYS A 129 13.05 1.08 0.99
CA LYS A 129 13.31 1.22 2.43
C LYS A 129 14.74 0.85 2.79
N HIS A 130 15.29 -0.15 2.10
CA HIS A 130 16.66 -0.60 2.26
C HIS A 130 17.16 -1.38 1.04
N ASN A 131 18.48 -1.39 0.84
CA ASN A 131 19.16 -2.15 -0.21
C ASN A 131 20.31 -2.95 0.37
N TYR A 132 20.49 -4.16 -0.14
CA TYR A 132 21.62 -5.02 0.20
C TYR A 132 22.39 -5.42 -1.05
N ILE A 133 23.72 -5.47 -0.93
CA ILE A 133 24.59 -6.28 -1.80
C ILE A 133 25.17 -7.40 -0.94
N VAL A 134 24.88 -8.66 -1.27
CA VAL A 134 25.38 -9.80 -0.52
C VAL A 134 26.87 -10.02 -0.83
N LYS A 135 27.74 -9.75 0.13
CA LYS A 135 29.19 -9.90 -0.04
C LYS A 135 29.76 -11.17 0.58
N ASP A 136 29.11 -11.71 1.60
CA ASP A 136 29.48 -12.95 2.27
C ASP A 136 28.37 -13.99 2.12
N PRO A 137 28.66 -15.20 1.61
CA PRO A 137 27.69 -16.29 1.57
C PRO A 137 27.03 -16.60 2.92
N ALA A 138 27.76 -16.45 4.02
CA ALA A 138 27.24 -16.72 5.37
C ALA A 138 26.10 -15.77 5.78
N GLU A 139 26.04 -14.57 5.22
CA GLU A 139 25.03 -13.55 5.54
C GLU A 139 23.74 -13.69 4.70
N LEU A 140 23.76 -14.47 3.60
CA LEU A 140 22.67 -14.54 2.63
C LEU A 140 21.30 -14.80 3.27
N ALA A 141 21.21 -15.81 4.11
CA ALA A 141 19.94 -16.20 4.73
C ALA A 141 19.41 -15.12 5.69
N ASP A 142 20.30 -14.51 6.48
CA ASP A 142 19.89 -13.48 7.44
C ASP A 142 19.54 -12.18 6.75
N ILE A 143 20.22 -11.80 5.65
CA ILE A 143 19.86 -10.66 4.81
C ILE A 143 18.45 -10.83 4.21
N ILE A 144 18.11 -12.02 3.68
CA ILE A 144 16.77 -12.26 3.14
C ILE A 144 15.71 -12.11 4.25
N ARG A 145 15.92 -12.69 5.42
CA ARG A 145 15.00 -12.58 6.57
C ARG A 145 14.82 -11.13 7.01
N GLU A 146 15.91 -10.38 7.08
CA GLU A 146 15.89 -8.97 7.46
C GLU A 146 15.17 -8.13 6.41
N ALA A 147 15.34 -8.38 5.12
CA ALA A 147 14.65 -7.71 4.04
C ALA A 147 13.11 -7.85 4.15
N PHE A 148 12.61 -9.05 4.45
CA PHE A 148 11.18 -9.26 4.69
C PHE A 148 10.69 -8.53 5.94
N TYR A 149 11.49 -8.51 7.02
CA TYR A 149 11.15 -7.75 8.21
C TYR A 149 11.06 -6.25 7.92
N ILE A 150 12.07 -5.66 7.29
CA ILE A 150 12.11 -4.23 6.94
C ILE A 150 10.98 -3.85 5.98
N ALA A 151 10.68 -4.69 4.99
CA ALA A 151 9.59 -4.44 4.05
C ALA A 151 8.23 -4.26 4.76
N ASN A 152 8.03 -4.91 5.90
CA ASN A 152 6.76 -4.93 6.63
C ASN A 152 6.74 -4.06 7.90
N GLU A 153 7.88 -3.63 8.43
CA GLU A 153 7.98 -2.83 9.65
C GLU A 153 7.54 -1.39 9.42
N GLY A 154 6.74 -0.84 10.33
CA GLY A 154 6.28 0.54 10.27
C GLY A 154 5.52 0.84 8.98
N ARG A 155 5.83 1.95 8.30
CA ARG A 155 5.37 2.18 6.94
C ARG A 155 5.96 1.13 6.02
N LYS A 156 5.12 0.29 5.42
CA LYS A 156 5.56 -0.79 4.51
C LYS A 156 6.21 -0.23 3.26
N GLY A 157 6.99 -1.06 2.55
CA GLY A 157 7.62 -0.63 1.30
C GLY A 157 8.64 -1.65 0.77
N PRO A 158 9.19 -1.42 -0.43
CA PRO A 158 10.11 -2.34 -1.09
C PRO A 158 11.50 -2.34 -0.45
N VAL A 159 12.13 -3.52 -0.50
CA VAL A 159 13.55 -3.76 -0.19
C VAL A 159 14.18 -4.50 -1.36
N LEU A 160 15.40 -4.10 -1.74
CA LEU A 160 16.15 -4.75 -2.81
C LEU A 160 17.31 -5.55 -2.23
N ILE A 161 17.53 -6.75 -2.77
CA ILE A 161 18.67 -7.61 -2.45
C ILE A 161 19.39 -7.93 -3.76
N ASP A 162 20.59 -7.40 -3.92
CA ASP A 162 21.45 -7.66 -5.07
C ASP A 162 22.43 -8.79 -4.73
N ILE A 163 22.38 -9.90 -5.49
CA ILE A 163 23.08 -11.13 -5.15
C ILE A 163 24.07 -11.49 -6.27
N PRO A 164 25.38 -11.37 -6.01
CA PRO A 164 26.43 -11.83 -6.95
C PRO A 164 26.27 -13.31 -7.30
N LYS A 165 26.53 -13.64 -8.57
CA LYS A 165 26.33 -14.99 -9.13
C LYS A 165 27.11 -16.08 -8.41
N ASP A 166 28.33 -15.80 -7.96
CA ASP A 166 29.16 -16.75 -7.21
C ASP A 166 28.58 -17.07 -5.84
N ILE A 167 27.89 -16.14 -5.19
CA ILE A 167 27.13 -16.38 -3.93
C ILE A 167 26.03 -17.43 -4.16
N THR A 168 25.28 -17.31 -5.26
CA THR A 168 24.20 -18.27 -5.57
C THR A 168 24.70 -19.69 -5.84
N GLY A 169 25.95 -19.81 -6.28
CA GLY A 169 26.63 -21.11 -6.53
C GLY A 169 27.39 -21.68 -5.32
N ALA A 170 27.69 -20.86 -4.32
CA ALA A 170 28.48 -21.29 -3.16
C ALA A 170 27.70 -22.26 -2.27
N LEU A 171 28.44 -23.22 -1.65
CA LEU A 171 27.89 -24.08 -0.59
C LEU A 171 27.97 -23.34 0.74
N MET A 172 26.90 -23.41 1.51
CA MET A 172 26.80 -22.76 2.83
C MET A 172 25.94 -23.57 3.80
N VAL A 173 26.18 -23.37 5.08
CA VAL A 173 25.37 -23.97 6.13
C VAL A 173 24.09 -23.17 6.30
N TYR A 174 22.97 -23.84 6.15
CA TYR A 174 21.64 -23.27 6.31
C TYR A 174 20.92 -23.91 7.50
N GLU A 175 20.26 -23.07 8.29
CA GLU A 175 19.35 -23.48 9.33
C GLU A 175 18.01 -22.78 9.16
N LYS A 176 16.93 -23.56 9.08
CA LYS A 176 15.57 -23.03 9.03
C LYS A 176 15.26 -22.27 10.31
N LYS A 177 14.74 -21.05 10.18
CA LYS A 177 14.26 -20.23 11.30
C LYS A 177 12.78 -19.85 11.09
N GLU A 178 12.08 -19.60 12.18
CA GLU A 178 10.73 -19.00 12.08
C GLU A 178 10.85 -17.52 11.72
N PRO A 179 9.92 -16.99 10.89
CA PRO A 179 9.91 -15.58 10.56
C PRO A 179 9.83 -14.69 11.80
N LYS A 180 10.62 -13.63 11.81
CA LYS A 180 10.52 -12.61 12.86
C LYS A 180 9.18 -11.91 12.72
N LYS A 181 8.36 -11.94 13.77
CA LYS A 181 7.09 -11.18 13.76
C LYS A 181 7.37 -9.69 13.76
N VAL A 182 6.73 -9.00 12.83
CA VAL A 182 6.72 -7.53 12.84
C VAL A 182 5.77 -7.08 13.94
N VAL A 183 6.28 -6.22 14.81
CA VAL A 183 5.49 -5.58 15.87
C VAL A 183 5.70 -4.08 15.70
N ASN A 184 4.65 -3.37 15.37
CA ASN A 184 4.70 -1.92 15.33
C ASN A 184 4.78 -1.39 16.77
N HIS A 185 5.90 -0.77 17.09
CA HIS A 185 6.09 -0.15 18.40
C HIS A 185 5.46 1.24 18.40
N ASN A 186 4.45 1.42 19.22
CA ASN A 186 3.87 2.74 19.45
C ASN A 186 4.84 3.58 20.30
N PRO A 187 5.03 4.87 19.99
CA PRO A 187 5.89 5.76 20.77
C PRO A 187 5.47 5.87 22.24
N GLU A 188 6.42 6.20 23.13
CA GLU A 188 6.08 6.62 24.48
C GLU A 188 5.20 7.88 24.43
N GLY A 189 4.17 7.95 25.29
CA GLY A 189 3.24 9.10 25.31
C GLY A 189 2.08 9.00 24.32
N ILE A 190 2.00 7.95 23.49
CA ILE A 190 0.90 7.81 22.51
C ILE A 190 -0.48 7.85 23.15
N ASN A 191 -0.63 7.32 24.37
CA ASN A 191 -1.93 7.32 25.04
C ASN A 191 -2.42 8.72 25.43
N GLU A 192 -1.52 9.63 25.76
CA GLU A 192 -1.80 11.04 26.02
C GLU A 192 -2.22 11.74 24.71
N GLU A 193 -1.56 11.47 23.60
CA GLU A 193 -1.94 11.98 22.28
C GLU A 193 -3.33 11.47 21.88
N ILE A 194 -3.60 10.18 22.06
CA ILE A 194 -4.92 9.56 21.79
C ILE A 194 -6.00 10.19 22.68
N ALA A 195 -5.72 10.42 23.95
CA ALA A 195 -6.67 11.06 24.88
C ALA A 195 -6.97 12.50 24.43
N ALA A 196 -5.96 13.26 24.04
CA ALA A 196 -6.14 14.61 23.51
C ALA A 196 -6.96 14.62 22.21
N ALA A 197 -6.70 13.68 21.30
CA ALA A 197 -7.49 13.50 20.08
C ALA A 197 -8.96 13.14 20.40
N ALA A 198 -9.18 12.24 21.36
CA ALA A 198 -10.54 11.86 21.79
C ALA A 198 -11.32 13.07 22.34
N GLU A 199 -10.67 13.96 23.11
CA GLU A 199 -11.35 15.18 23.61
C GLU A 199 -11.70 16.15 22.47
N LEU A 200 -10.84 16.28 21.45
CA LEU A 200 -11.17 17.08 20.27
C LEU A 200 -12.37 16.51 19.52
N ILE A 201 -12.42 15.17 19.35
CA ILE A 201 -13.51 14.48 18.68
C ILE A 201 -14.83 14.66 19.44
N LYS A 202 -14.82 14.48 20.77
CA LYS A 202 -16.02 14.66 21.63
C LYS A 202 -16.63 16.07 21.53
N ASN A 203 -15.81 17.07 21.26
CA ASN A 203 -16.25 18.47 21.21
C ASN A 203 -16.54 18.96 19.77
N ALA A 204 -16.43 18.10 18.76
CA ALA A 204 -16.76 18.46 17.41
C ALA A 204 -18.28 18.47 17.18
N GLU A 205 -18.79 19.48 16.49
CA GLU A 205 -20.21 19.56 16.09
C GLU A 205 -20.44 19.05 14.66
N LYS A 206 -19.39 19.16 13.81
CA LYS A 206 -19.42 18.77 12.41
C LYS A 206 -18.17 17.95 12.06
N PRO A 207 -17.96 16.78 12.68
CA PRO A 207 -16.79 15.96 12.38
C PRO A 207 -16.85 15.42 10.95
N PHE A 208 -15.67 15.26 10.33
CA PHE A 208 -15.48 14.65 9.02
C PHE A 208 -14.30 13.70 9.06
N ILE A 209 -14.50 12.45 8.64
CA ILE A 209 -13.46 11.41 8.63
C ILE A 209 -12.93 11.25 7.21
N TYR A 210 -11.60 11.28 7.07
CA TYR A 210 -10.90 11.01 5.82
C TYR A 210 -9.89 9.88 6.02
N ALA A 211 -10.08 8.75 5.33
CA ALA A 211 -9.21 7.59 5.46
C ALA A 211 -8.45 7.29 4.19
N GLY A 212 -7.17 6.97 4.36
CA GLY A 212 -6.24 6.58 3.31
C GLY A 212 -5.84 5.10 3.34
N GLY A 213 -4.90 4.73 2.49
CA GLY A 213 -4.38 3.37 2.37
C GLY A 213 -3.74 2.82 3.64
N GLY A 214 -3.33 3.67 4.58
CA GLY A 214 -2.78 3.26 5.86
C GLY A 214 -3.74 2.42 6.70
N VAL A 215 -5.07 2.67 6.61
CA VAL A 215 -6.09 1.87 7.29
C VAL A 215 -6.14 0.45 6.72
N VAL A 216 -6.09 0.32 5.39
CA VAL A 216 -6.05 -0.98 4.70
C VAL A 216 -4.74 -1.71 5.00
N SER A 217 -3.61 -1.00 4.92
CA SER A 217 -2.27 -1.56 5.19
C SER A 217 -2.11 -2.07 6.62
N ALA A 218 -2.81 -1.46 7.60
CA ALA A 218 -2.82 -1.88 9.00
C ALA A 218 -3.84 -2.99 9.29
N ASP A 219 -4.63 -3.44 8.30
CA ASP A 219 -5.74 -4.37 8.52
C ASP A 219 -6.70 -3.87 9.63
N ALA A 220 -7.08 -2.59 9.54
CA ALA A 220 -7.84 -1.86 10.56
C ALA A 220 -9.30 -1.57 10.14
N THR A 221 -9.86 -2.35 9.21
CA THR A 221 -11.20 -2.10 8.64
C THR A 221 -12.32 -2.31 9.66
N GLU A 222 -12.17 -3.27 10.56
CA GLU A 222 -13.15 -3.51 11.64
C GLU A 222 -13.13 -2.36 12.65
N GLU A 223 -11.94 -1.93 13.09
CA GLU A 223 -11.77 -0.79 14.00
C GLU A 223 -12.25 0.52 13.37
N MET A 224 -12.02 0.68 12.05
CA MET A 224 -12.54 1.80 11.28
C MET A 224 -14.07 1.84 11.27
N ALA A 225 -14.71 0.70 11.01
CA ALA A 225 -16.18 0.61 11.00
C ALA A 225 -16.79 0.94 12.37
N GLU A 226 -16.19 0.45 13.45
CA GLU A 226 -16.62 0.76 14.81
C GLU A 226 -16.39 2.23 15.18
N PHE A 227 -15.25 2.79 14.80
CA PHE A 227 -14.94 4.20 15.01
C PHE A 227 -15.92 5.12 14.29
N VAL A 228 -16.22 4.84 13.02
CA VAL A 228 -17.22 5.60 12.22
C VAL A 228 -18.60 5.53 12.88
N ARG A 229 -19.01 4.35 13.33
CA ARG A 229 -20.28 4.15 14.05
C ARG A 229 -20.36 4.99 15.32
N LYS A 230 -19.27 5.03 16.12
CA LYS A 230 -19.20 5.78 17.37
C LYS A 230 -19.20 7.28 17.19
N VAL A 231 -18.44 7.75 16.20
CA VAL A 231 -18.33 9.20 15.92
C VAL A 231 -19.57 9.73 15.22
N ASP A 232 -20.32 8.91 14.47
CA ASP A 232 -21.50 9.32 13.70
C ASP A 232 -21.19 10.48 12.75
N ALA A 233 -20.21 10.26 11.86
CA ALA A 233 -19.66 11.28 10.96
C ALA A 233 -19.62 10.81 9.49
N PRO A 234 -19.73 11.74 8.53
CA PRO A 234 -19.51 11.44 7.13
C PRO A 234 -18.06 11.02 6.88
N VAL A 235 -17.87 10.08 5.94
CA VAL A 235 -16.57 9.49 5.60
C VAL A 235 -16.28 9.68 4.13
N SER A 236 -15.08 10.18 3.82
CA SER A 236 -14.47 10.11 2.50
C SER A 236 -13.23 9.24 2.53
N LEU A 237 -12.95 8.59 1.41
CA LEU A 237 -11.79 7.74 1.24
C LEU A 237 -10.86 8.33 0.17
N SER A 238 -9.56 8.09 0.31
CA SER A 238 -8.63 8.27 -0.79
C SER A 238 -8.75 7.11 -1.77
N LEU A 239 -8.16 7.21 -2.96
CA LEU A 239 -8.13 6.10 -3.91
C LEU A 239 -7.57 4.82 -3.26
N MET A 240 -6.42 4.92 -2.60
CA MET A 240 -5.80 3.80 -1.89
C MET A 240 -6.55 3.36 -0.63
N GLY A 241 -7.47 4.17 -0.15
CA GLY A 241 -8.31 3.88 1.02
C GLY A 241 -9.68 3.28 0.67
N GLN A 242 -10.01 3.01 -0.61
CA GLN A 242 -11.33 2.55 -1.03
C GLN A 242 -11.84 1.31 -0.28
N CYS A 243 -10.95 0.46 0.19
CA CYS A 243 -11.30 -0.73 0.96
C CYS A 243 -11.27 -0.53 2.48
N ALA A 244 -11.05 0.69 2.96
CA ALA A 244 -11.00 0.97 4.41
C ALA A 244 -12.38 0.93 5.08
N LEU A 245 -13.45 1.11 4.32
CA LEU A 245 -14.84 1.07 4.79
C LEU A 245 -15.73 0.54 3.67
N ASP A 246 -16.77 -0.18 4.02
CA ASP A 246 -17.84 -0.58 3.10
C ASP A 246 -18.48 0.68 2.47
N ASN A 247 -18.28 0.87 1.18
CA ASN A 247 -18.72 2.05 0.43
C ASN A 247 -20.23 2.07 0.15
N THR A 248 -20.96 1.01 0.48
CA THR A 248 -22.42 0.97 0.43
C THR A 248 -23.08 1.66 1.63
N LYS A 249 -22.32 1.98 2.69
CA LYS A 249 -22.83 2.66 3.88
C LYS A 249 -23.27 4.09 3.55
N ASP A 250 -24.35 4.53 4.19
CA ASP A 250 -24.89 5.89 3.97
C ASP A 250 -23.88 6.97 4.34
N CYS A 251 -23.07 6.75 5.37
CA CYS A 251 -22.05 7.70 5.81
C CYS A 251 -20.89 7.88 4.82
N TYR A 252 -20.68 6.93 3.89
CA TYR A 252 -19.69 7.10 2.81
C TYR A 252 -20.19 8.11 1.79
N ILE A 253 -19.45 9.18 1.57
CA ILE A 253 -19.81 10.29 0.72
C ILE A 253 -18.94 10.44 -0.55
N GLY A 254 -18.18 9.38 -0.87
CA GLY A 254 -17.29 9.33 -2.02
C GLY A 254 -15.87 9.77 -1.70
N MET A 255 -15.03 9.83 -2.73
CA MET A 255 -13.66 10.30 -2.60
C MET A 255 -13.57 11.80 -2.32
N LEU A 256 -12.47 12.25 -1.74
CA LEU A 256 -12.09 13.64 -1.59
C LEU A 256 -10.98 14.00 -2.59
N GLY A 257 -10.97 15.25 -3.08
CA GLY A 257 -9.93 15.78 -3.96
C GLY A 257 -10.37 15.95 -5.41
N MET A 258 -9.41 15.93 -6.33
CA MET A 258 -9.62 16.26 -7.75
C MET A 258 -10.67 15.36 -8.44
N HIS A 259 -10.73 14.09 -8.06
CA HIS A 259 -11.69 13.12 -8.57
C HIS A 259 -12.81 12.81 -7.57
N GLY A 260 -12.89 13.65 -6.52
CA GLY A 260 -13.84 13.49 -5.44
C GLY A 260 -15.25 13.95 -5.81
N THR A 261 -16.18 13.63 -4.91
CA THR A 261 -17.56 14.06 -5.04
C THR A 261 -17.74 15.52 -4.60
N LYS A 262 -18.72 16.18 -5.16
CA LYS A 262 -19.11 17.54 -4.69
C LYS A 262 -19.55 17.51 -3.23
N THR A 263 -20.20 16.42 -2.79
CA THR A 263 -20.60 16.22 -1.39
C THR A 263 -19.39 16.21 -0.47
N ALA A 264 -18.33 15.49 -0.80
CA ALA A 264 -17.10 15.45 -0.01
C ALA A 264 -16.43 16.84 0.08
N ALA A 265 -16.38 17.57 -1.04
CA ALA A 265 -15.84 18.93 -1.06
C ALA A 265 -16.66 19.91 -0.19
N MET A 266 -17.99 19.84 -0.23
CA MET A 266 -18.85 20.65 0.63
C MET A 266 -18.73 20.26 2.10
N THR A 267 -18.63 18.98 2.40
CA THR A 267 -18.43 18.46 3.77
C THR A 267 -17.10 18.98 4.34
N LEU A 268 -16.02 18.94 3.57
CA LEU A 268 -14.74 19.53 3.97
C LEU A 268 -14.87 21.04 4.22
N SER A 269 -15.60 21.75 3.37
CA SER A 269 -15.80 23.21 3.52
C SER A 269 -16.53 23.60 4.82
N GLU A 270 -17.47 22.77 5.27
CA GLU A 270 -18.37 23.10 6.37
C GLU A 270 -18.02 22.39 7.69
N CYS A 271 -17.14 21.36 7.67
CA CYS A 271 -16.74 20.68 8.90
C CYS A 271 -15.97 21.61 9.84
N ASP A 272 -16.02 21.34 11.14
CA ASP A 272 -15.23 21.99 12.18
C ASP A 272 -13.99 21.19 12.57
N LEU A 273 -14.04 19.86 12.39
CA LEU A 273 -12.96 18.93 12.66
C LEU A 273 -12.82 17.93 11.52
N MET A 274 -11.61 17.83 10.96
CA MET A 274 -11.23 16.77 10.02
C MET A 274 -10.35 15.74 10.73
N ILE A 275 -10.76 14.46 10.70
CA ILE A 275 -10.01 13.34 11.29
C ILE A 275 -9.41 12.55 10.15
N VAL A 276 -8.09 12.53 10.05
CA VAL A 276 -7.35 11.94 8.94
C VAL A 276 -6.62 10.70 9.41
N LEU A 277 -6.87 9.57 8.74
CA LEU A 277 -6.41 8.24 9.14
C LEU A 277 -5.55 7.63 8.03
N GLY A 278 -4.23 7.52 8.25
CA GLY A 278 -3.29 6.86 7.34
C GLY A 278 -3.31 7.43 5.92
N SER A 279 -3.26 8.77 5.79
CA SER A 279 -3.30 9.46 4.49
C SER A 279 -2.22 10.54 4.38
N ARG A 280 -1.45 10.50 3.27
CA ARG A 280 -0.30 11.40 3.01
C ARG A 280 -0.68 12.82 2.62
N PHE A 281 -1.92 13.13 2.35
CA PHE A 281 -2.34 14.40 1.76
C PHE A 281 -1.62 14.68 0.42
N SER A 282 -1.80 13.80 -0.56
CA SER A 282 -1.26 13.99 -1.90
C SER A 282 -1.82 15.27 -2.55
N ASP A 283 -1.13 15.79 -3.56
CA ASP A 283 -1.56 16.95 -4.34
C ASP A 283 -2.91 16.74 -5.04
N ARG A 284 -3.25 15.50 -5.38
CA ARG A 284 -4.56 15.12 -5.95
C ARG A 284 -5.71 15.35 -4.99
N VAL A 285 -5.46 15.27 -3.69
CA VAL A 285 -6.45 15.54 -2.64
C VAL A 285 -6.46 17.02 -2.26
N LEU A 286 -5.27 17.60 -2.09
CA LEU A 286 -5.13 18.98 -1.64
C LEU A 286 -5.58 20.00 -2.68
N CYS A 287 -5.38 19.74 -3.97
CA CYS A 287 -5.55 20.68 -5.07
C CYS A 287 -4.75 21.99 -4.87
N ASN A 288 -4.95 22.68 -3.75
CA ASN A 288 -4.20 23.84 -3.31
C ASN A 288 -3.97 23.78 -1.79
N ALA A 289 -2.78 23.38 -1.36
CA ALA A 289 -2.42 23.24 0.05
C ALA A 289 -2.64 24.50 0.89
N LYS A 290 -2.50 25.70 0.29
CA LYS A 290 -2.67 26.98 1.00
C LYS A 290 -4.14 27.29 1.38
N THR A 291 -5.07 26.68 0.70
CA THR A 291 -6.51 26.91 0.91
C THR A 291 -7.24 25.67 1.39
N PHE A 292 -6.60 24.51 1.30
CA PHE A 292 -7.17 23.25 1.76
C PHE A 292 -7.46 23.31 3.25
N ALA A 293 -8.67 22.99 3.63
CA ALA A 293 -9.13 22.94 5.02
C ALA A 293 -8.72 24.18 5.87
N LYS A 294 -8.61 25.36 5.22
CA LYS A 294 -8.28 26.60 5.90
C LYS A 294 -9.29 26.85 7.03
N ASP A 295 -8.77 27.25 8.19
CA ASP A 295 -9.54 27.52 9.41
C ASP A 295 -10.25 26.28 10.00
N LYS A 296 -9.87 25.06 9.60
CA LYS A 296 -10.36 23.82 10.18
C LYS A 296 -9.36 23.20 11.16
N LYS A 297 -9.85 22.53 12.19
CA LYS A 297 -8.99 21.67 13.01
C LYS A 297 -8.78 20.36 12.28
N ILE A 298 -7.53 19.91 12.22
CA ILE A 298 -7.15 18.64 11.62
C ILE A 298 -6.45 17.79 12.65
N ILE A 299 -6.95 16.56 12.88
CA ILE A 299 -6.22 15.51 13.60
C ILE A 299 -5.62 14.59 12.53
N HIS A 300 -4.31 14.44 12.52
CA HIS A 300 -3.61 13.55 11.59
C HIS A 300 -3.06 12.33 12.33
N ILE A 301 -3.53 11.14 11.96
CA ILE A 301 -3.12 9.86 12.53
C ILE A 301 -2.36 9.11 11.45
N ASP A 302 -1.06 8.87 11.67
CA ASP A 302 -0.21 8.16 10.71
C ASP A 302 0.90 7.39 11.45
N ILE A 303 1.36 6.29 10.85
CA ILE A 303 2.47 5.49 11.38
C ILE A 303 3.83 6.15 11.10
N ASP A 304 3.91 6.96 10.04
CA ASP A 304 5.12 7.62 9.60
C ASP A 304 5.18 9.08 10.12
N PRO A 305 6.03 9.37 11.10
CA PRO A 305 6.14 10.74 11.63
C PRO A 305 6.57 11.75 10.56
N ALA A 306 7.20 11.32 9.47
CA ALA A 306 7.61 12.20 8.38
C ALA A 306 6.42 12.71 7.53
N GLU A 307 5.26 12.07 7.59
CA GLU A 307 4.05 12.53 6.89
C GLU A 307 3.27 13.58 7.71
N ILE A 308 3.48 13.64 9.03
CA ILE A 308 2.79 14.60 9.89
C ILE A 308 3.25 16.03 9.60
N GLY A 309 2.31 16.88 9.20
CA GLY A 309 2.60 18.29 8.91
C GLY A 309 3.42 18.55 7.64
N LYS A 310 3.68 17.51 6.82
CA LYS A 310 4.51 17.62 5.63
C LYS A 310 3.90 18.51 4.55
N ASN A 311 2.64 18.34 4.25
CA ASN A 311 1.96 19.01 3.14
C ASN A 311 0.97 20.08 3.61
N ILE A 312 0.43 19.94 4.83
CA ILE A 312 -0.50 20.90 5.45
C ILE A 312 -0.24 21.01 6.94
N ASP A 313 -0.56 22.17 7.52
CA ASP A 313 -0.51 22.33 8.97
C ASP A 313 -1.62 21.49 9.63
N VAL A 314 -1.28 20.80 10.71
CA VAL A 314 -2.21 20.00 11.51
C VAL A 314 -2.40 20.61 12.90
N TYR A 315 -3.63 20.53 13.42
CA TYR A 315 -3.93 21.06 14.77
C TYR A 315 -3.47 20.10 15.86
N SER A 316 -3.60 18.79 15.62
CA SER A 316 -3.18 17.72 16.50
C SER A 316 -2.75 16.50 15.67
N HIS A 317 -1.94 15.64 16.24
CA HIS A 317 -1.55 14.40 15.60
C HIS A 317 -1.44 13.25 16.60
N VAL A 318 -1.48 12.02 16.09
CA VAL A 318 -1.13 10.82 16.83
C VAL A 318 -0.24 9.98 15.91
N THR A 319 1.01 9.74 16.33
CA THR A 319 1.94 8.93 15.54
C THR A 319 1.96 7.49 16.04
N GLY A 320 1.58 6.52 15.20
CA GLY A 320 1.56 5.12 15.57
C GLY A 320 0.68 4.26 14.68
N ASP A 321 0.51 3.00 15.09
CA ASP A 321 -0.34 2.05 14.38
C ASP A 321 -1.82 2.45 14.44
N VAL A 322 -2.42 2.71 13.27
CA VAL A 322 -3.80 3.17 13.18
C VAL A 322 -4.80 2.16 13.74
N LYS A 323 -4.53 0.86 13.65
CA LYS A 323 -5.38 -0.20 14.24
C LYS A 323 -5.43 -0.05 15.76
N TYR A 324 -4.26 0.07 16.39
CA TYR A 324 -4.17 0.31 17.84
C TYR A 324 -4.84 1.62 18.25
N ILE A 325 -4.58 2.70 17.51
CA ILE A 325 -5.13 4.02 17.82
C ILE A 325 -6.65 4.03 17.71
N LEU A 326 -7.22 3.46 16.65
CA LEU A 326 -8.68 3.36 16.48
C LEU A 326 -9.32 2.53 17.57
N ALA A 327 -8.74 1.38 17.94
CA ALA A 327 -9.23 0.57 19.05
C ALA A 327 -9.27 1.37 20.36
N LYS A 328 -8.20 2.13 20.66
CA LYS A 328 -8.13 2.98 21.85
C LYS A 328 -9.10 4.16 21.81
N LEU A 329 -9.26 4.82 20.67
CA LEU A 329 -10.26 5.86 20.49
C LEU A 329 -11.68 5.31 20.71
N CYS A 330 -11.97 4.10 20.22
CA CYS A 330 -13.25 3.43 20.45
C CYS A 330 -13.52 3.12 21.93
N GLU A 331 -12.48 2.80 22.72
CA GLU A 331 -12.60 2.65 24.17
C GLU A 331 -12.95 3.97 24.88
N LEU A 332 -12.39 5.10 24.42
CA LEU A 332 -12.51 6.41 25.08
C LEU A 332 -13.73 7.23 24.64
N LEU A 333 -14.25 6.97 23.44
CA LEU A 333 -15.36 7.73 22.88
C LEU A 333 -16.71 7.11 23.29
N PRO A 334 -17.70 7.92 23.72
CA PRO A 334 -19.08 7.48 23.81
C PRO A 334 -19.68 7.27 22.41
N ASP A 335 -20.85 6.67 22.32
CA ASP A 335 -21.66 6.72 21.11
C ASP A 335 -22.18 8.15 20.93
N MET A 336 -21.70 8.82 19.88
CA MET A 336 -22.04 10.21 19.58
C MET A 336 -23.24 10.27 18.60
N LYS A 337 -23.83 11.44 18.47
CA LYS A 337 -24.91 11.72 17.52
C LYS A 337 -24.75 13.11 16.93
N HIS A 338 -24.61 13.16 15.61
CA HIS A 338 -24.51 14.40 14.82
C HIS A 338 -25.66 14.51 13.81
N GLU A 339 -26.90 14.21 14.26
CA GLU A 339 -28.05 14.03 13.40
C GLU A 339 -28.28 15.22 12.43
N ALA A 340 -28.21 16.45 12.92
CA ALA A 340 -28.41 17.64 12.08
C ALA A 340 -27.31 17.77 11.00
N TRP A 341 -26.06 17.44 11.35
CA TRP A 341 -24.93 17.43 10.44
C TRP A 341 -25.05 16.31 9.40
N MET A 342 -25.32 15.09 9.85
CA MET A 342 -25.50 13.96 8.95
C MET A 342 -26.66 14.19 7.97
N ASN A 343 -27.79 14.72 8.43
CA ASN A 343 -28.92 15.06 7.56
C ASN A 343 -28.52 16.08 6.48
N THR A 344 -27.79 17.13 6.86
CA THR A 344 -27.28 18.13 5.90
C THR A 344 -26.41 17.47 4.84
N VAL A 345 -25.47 16.61 5.24
CA VAL A 345 -24.57 15.92 4.30
C VAL A 345 -25.33 14.94 3.41
N MET A 346 -26.32 14.23 3.96
CA MET A 346 -27.16 13.31 3.18
C MET A 346 -28.04 14.05 2.16
N ASP A 347 -28.51 15.25 2.47
CA ASP A 347 -29.24 16.08 1.52
C ASP A 347 -28.32 16.53 0.36
N TRP A 348 -27.06 16.88 0.65
CA TRP A 348 -26.07 17.14 -0.40
C TRP A 348 -25.78 15.90 -1.23
N LYS A 349 -25.63 14.72 -0.60
CA LYS A 349 -25.38 13.45 -1.31
C LYS A 349 -26.50 13.14 -2.30
N LYS A 350 -27.75 13.41 -1.93
CA LYS A 350 -28.92 13.27 -2.83
C LYS A 350 -28.93 14.32 -3.92
N GLN A 351 -28.68 15.59 -3.56
CA GLN A 351 -28.72 16.71 -4.50
C GLN A 351 -27.61 16.65 -5.55
N TYR A 352 -26.44 16.14 -5.18
CA TYR A 352 -25.24 16.10 -6.01
C TYR A 352 -24.79 14.66 -6.27
N ALA A 353 -25.73 13.77 -6.56
CA ALA A 353 -25.39 12.40 -6.95
C ALA A 353 -24.43 12.39 -8.16
N LEU A 354 -23.50 11.44 -8.18
CA LEU A 354 -22.48 11.34 -9.24
C LEU A 354 -23.10 11.26 -10.65
N ARG A 355 -24.22 10.58 -10.78
CA ARG A 355 -24.92 10.40 -12.05
C ARG A 355 -25.93 11.55 -12.26
N MET A 356 -25.46 12.64 -12.87
CA MET A 356 -26.29 13.81 -13.18
C MET A 356 -26.58 13.97 -14.65
N VAL A 357 -25.96 13.21 -15.54
CA VAL A 357 -26.18 13.32 -17.00
C VAL A 357 -27.29 12.36 -17.39
N PRO A 358 -28.43 12.87 -17.92
CA PRO A 358 -29.45 12.02 -18.51
C PRO A 358 -28.86 11.27 -19.71
N ILE A 359 -29.17 9.99 -19.88
CA ILE A 359 -28.88 9.26 -21.10
C ILE A 359 -29.70 9.91 -22.19
N GLU A 360 -29.04 10.55 -23.18
CA GLU A 360 -29.73 11.26 -24.25
C GLU A 360 -30.36 10.33 -25.29
N SER A 361 -29.87 9.07 -25.36
CA SER A 361 -30.46 8.02 -26.19
C SER A 361 -30.28 6.64 -25.55
N GLU A 362 -31.22 5.72 -25.81
CA GLU A 362 -31.11 4.30 -25.34
C GLU A 362 -29.96 3.52 -26.02
N ASP A 363 -29.40 4.09 -27.11
CA ASP A 363 -28.29 3.49 -27.87
C ASP A 363 -26.90 3.98 -27.42
N GLU A 364 -26.81 4.89 -26.43
CA GLU A 364 -25.56 5.48 -25.95
C GLU A 364 -25.07 4.76 -24.68
N VAL A 365 -23.87 4.20 -24.73
CA VAL A 365 -23.22 3.55 -23.58
C VAL A 365 -22.19 4.52 -23.00
N LEU A 366 -22.40 4.95 -21.77
CA LEU A 366 -21.46 5.77 -21.04
C LEU A 366 -20.41 4.90 -20.32
N PRO A 367 -19.20 5.43 -20.06
CA PRO A 367 -18.16 4.67 -19.34
C PRO A 367 -18.61 4.15 -17.98
N GLN A 368 -19.39 4.93 -17.24
CA GLN A 368 -19.95 4.52 -15.95
C GLN A 368 -20.95 3.37 -16.07
N ASP A 369 -21.69 3.25 -17.18
CA ASP A 369 -22.62 2.13 -17.41
C ASP A 369 -21.86 0.80 -17.49
N VAL A 370 -20.67 0.83 -18.12
CA VAL A 370 -19.78 -0.36 -18.19
C VAL A 370 -19.33 -0.78 -16.80
N ILE A 371 -18.95 0.18 -15.94
CA ILE A 371 -18.47 -0.12 -14.59
C ILE A 371 -19.62 -0.60 -13.69
N GLU A 372 -20.79 0.04 -13.75
CA GLU A 372 -21.98 -0.37 -12.99
C GLU A 372 -22.46 -1.77 -13.39
N GLU A 373 -22.42 -2.09 -14.69
CA GLU A 373 -22.79 -3.41 -15.17
C GLU A 373 -21.75 -4.47 -14.76
N LEU A 374 -20.46 -4.13 -14.74
CA LEU A 374 -19.41 -4.99 -14.23
C LEU A 374 -19.61 -5.26 -12.73
N ASP A 375 -19.91 -4.24 -11.94
CA ASP A 375 -20.24 -4.35 -10.52
C ASP A 375 -21.43 -5.31 -10.31
N ARG A 376 -22.52 -5.09 -11.04
CA ARG A 376 -23.72 -5.92 -11.00
C ARG A 376 -23.45 -7.39 -11.37
N LEU A 377 -22.66 -7.64 -12.43
CA LEU A 377 -22.35 -8.98 -12.90
C LEU A 377 -21.41 -9.74 -11.97
N THR A 378 -20.55 -9.05 -11.25
CA THR A 378 -19.58 -9.65 -10.34
C THR A 378 -20.02 -9.59 -8.87
N ASP A 379 -21.17 -8.96 -8.59
CA ASP A 379 -21.69 -8.78 -7.22
C ASP A 379 -20.64 -8.11 -6.32
N GLY A 380 -19.90 -7.11 -6.87
CA GLY A 380 -18.83 -6.40 -6.18
C GLY A 380 -17.62 -7.26 -5.79
N LYS A 381 -17.52 -8.51 -6.29
CA LYS A 381 -16.50 -9.48 -5.83
C LYS A 381 -15.27 -9.58 -6.73
N ALA A 382 -15.25 -8.88 -7.86
CA ALA A 382 -14.06 -8.91 -8.71
C ALA A 382 -12.95 -8.02 -8.13
N ILE A 383 -11.71 -8.49 -8.29
CA ILE A 383 -10.53 -7.66 -8.07
C ILE A 383 -10.36 -6.79 -9.32
N ILE A 384 -10.46 -5.49 -9.16
CA ILE A 384 -10.34 -4.54 -10.27
C ILE A 384 -8.90 -4.03 -10.34
N ALA A 385 -8.22 -4.31 -11.44
CA ALA A 385 -6.93 -3.74 -11.79
C ALA A 385 -7.11 -2.76 -12.94
N THR A 386 -6.62 -1.54 -12.79
CA THR A 386 -6.70 -0.49 -13.81
C THR A 386 -5.32 0.08 -14.09
N GLU A 387 -5.11 0.55 -15.29
CA GLU A 387 -4.11 1.55 -15.60
C GLU A 387 -4.59 2.94 -15.14
N VAL A 388 -3.75 3.97 -15.17
CA VAL A 388 -4.10 5.33 -14.77
C VAL A 388 -4.73 6.11 -15.93
N GLY A 389 -5.91 6.70 -15.65
CA GLY A 389 -6.65 7.49 -16.63
C GLY A 389 -8.09 7.72 -16.18
N GLN A 390 -8.93 8.24 -17.08
CA GLN A 390 -10.35 8.50 -16.77
C GLN A 390 -11.09 7.23 -16.34
N HIS A 391 -10.76 6.08 -16.94
CA HIS A 391 -11.35 4.79 -16.61
C HIS A 391 -11.09 4.38 -15.15
N GLN A 392 -9.91 4.68 -14.60
CA GLN A 392 -9.60 4.49 -13.18
C GLN A 392 -10.52 5.32 -12.29
N MET A 393 -10.76 6.60 -12.67
CA MET A 393 -11.67 7.47 -11.92
C MET A 393 -13.09 6.93 -11.91
N TRP A 394 -13.59 6.46 -13.06
CA TRP A 394 -14.91 5.83 -13.14
C TRP A 394 -14.97 4.54 -12.35
N ALA A 395 -13.94 3.69 -12.44
CA ALA A 395 -13.88 2.48 -11.62
C ALA A 395 -13.96 2.82 -10.12
N ALA A 396 -13.19 3.79 -9.65
CA ALA A 396 -13.18 4.20 -8.25
C ALA A 396 -14.49 4.86 -7.78
N GLN A 397 -15.28 5.46 -8.69
CA GLN A 397 -16.51 6.15 -8.37
C GLN A 397 -17.75 5.26 -8.45
N TYR A 398 -17.77 4.28 -9.36
CA TYR A 398 -18.98 3.54 -9.73
C TYR A 398 -18.89 2.03 -9.44
N TYR A 399 -17.72 1.49 -9.07
CA TYR A 399 -17.58 0.11 -8.65
C TYR A 399 -17.63 -0.02 -7.12
N ASN A 400 -18.56 -0.82 -6.60
CA ASN A 400 -18.75 -1.04 -5.17
C ASN A 400 -17.90 -2.22 -4.69
N CYS A 401 -16.58 -2.08 -4.67
CA CYS A 401 -15.65 -3.16 -4.32
C CYS A 401 -15.10 -3.01 -2.90
N LEU A 402 -14.93 -4.15 -2.24
CA LEU A 402 -14.21 -4.24 -0.97
C LEU A 402 -12.69 -4.43 -1.17
N LEU A 403 -12.23 -4.70 -2.40
CA LEU A 403 -10.82 -4.88 -2.75
C LEU A 403 -10.52 -4.16 -4.06
N TYR A 404 -9.83 -3.03 -3.97
CA TYR A 404 -9.42 -2.24 -5.12
C TYR A 404 -7.90 -2.25 -5.25
N THR A 405 -7.40 -2.64 -6.43
CA THR A 405 -5.98 -2.56 -6.75
C THR A 405 -5.78 -1.65 -7.97
N THR A 406 -4.94 -0.66 -7.86
CA THR A 406 -4.54 0.19 -8.97
C THR A 406 -3.07 -0.04 -9.28
N ASP A 407 -2.69 0.10 -10.54
CA ASP A 407 -1.31 0.37 -10.88
C ASP A 407 -1.04 1.84 -10.57
N ALA A 408 -0.37 2.09 -9.46
CA ALA A 408 -0.14 3.43 -8.94
C ALA A 408 1.10 4.11 -9.55
N ALA A 409 1.53 3.68 -10.75
CA ALA A 409 2.69 4.26 -11.42
C ALA A 409 2.58 5.79 -11.62
N ASP A 410 1.40 6.37 -11.38
CA ASP A 410 1.10 7.77 -11.69
C ASP A 410 0.54 8.58 -10.49
N GLU A 411 0.71 8.13 -9.25
CA GLU A 411 0.41 8.97 -8.08
C GLU A 411 1.60 9.80 -7.58
#